data_1521f8050dbef828b14af740976623e9
#
_entry.id   1521f8050dbef828b14af740976623e9
#
_cell.length_a   1.000
_cell.length_b   1.000
_cell.length_c   1.000
_cell.angle_alpha   90.00
_cell.angle_beta   90.00
_cell.angle_gamma   90.00
#
_symmetry.space_group_name_H-M   'P 1'
#
loop_
_entity.id
_entity.type
_entity.pdbx_description
1 polymer ?
#
loop_
_entity_poly.entity_id
_entity_poly.type
_entity_poly.pdbx_seq_one_letter_code
_entity_poly.pdbx_strand_id
1 'polypeptide(L)'
;MKNNKKGFTLIEMLAVIAIIAVLVSIIIPAISTSTDKAKAAADAANLRATLGALNSEVMLNNDLAEDYIASMAPAESKYKPGAELYVVYTVPGIIDVYYVDAEGYYGLDYLADIAANGSTTLSPEAPDLGTGETWYKVGAGLANPPA
;
A
#
# COMPACT_ATOMS: atom_id res chain seq x y z
N MET A 1 -61.30 -5.09 -23.25
CA MET A 1 -60.67 -4.72 -21.97
C MET A 1 -59.59 -3.70 -22.24
N LYS A 2 -59.75 -2.46 -21.73
CA LYS A 2 -58.79 -1.36 -21.94
C LYS A 2 -57.73 -1.44 -20.83
N ASN A 3 -56.51 -1.90 -21.15
CA ASN A 3 -55.38 -1.91 -20.22
C ASN A 3 -54.91 -0.47 -19.98
N ASN A 4 -55.26 0.12 -18.86
CA ASN A 4 -54.71 1.38 -18.38
C ASN A 4 -53.26 1.15 -17.91
N LYS A 5 -52.29 1.32 -18.79
CA LYS A 5 -50.89 1.41 -18.42
C LYS A 5 -50.65 2.76 -17.74
N LYS A 6 -50.55 2.76 -16.41
CA LYS A 6 -50.12 3.95 -15.67
C LYS A 6 -48.62 4.11 -15.93
N GLY A 7 -48.24 5.20 -16.59
CA GLY A 7 -46.82 5.59 -16.74
C GLY A 7 -46.36 6.34 -15.51
N PHE A 8 -45.04 6.28 -15.22
CA PHE A 8 -44.41 7.08 -14.17
C PHE A 8 -44.52 8.57 -14.50
N THR A 9 -44.75 9.37 -13.48
CA THR A 9 -44.76 10.84 -13.64
C THR A 9 -43.33 11.37 -13.57
N LEU A 10 -43.08 12.51 -14.22
CA LEU A 10 -41.75 13.17 -14.20
C LEU A 10 -41.34 13.53 -12.76
N ILE A 11 -42.29 13.89 -11.91
CA ILE A 11 -42.03 14.25 -10.52
C ILE A 11 -41.63 13.03 -9.67
N GLU A 12 -42.19 11.85 -9.94
CA GLU A 12 -41.77 10.60 -9.25
C GLU A 12 -40.32 10.24 -9.59
N MET A 13 -39.90 10.39 -10.85
CA MET A 13 -38.52 10.17 -11.25
C MET A 13 -37.59 11.19 -10.61
N LEU A 14 -37.99 12.47 -10.57
CA LEU A 14 -37.21 13.54 -9.96
C LEU A 14 -37.02 13.31 -8.45
N ALA A 15 -38.06 12.85 -7.74
CA ALA A 15 -37.96 12.52 -6.33
C ALA A 15 -37.01 11.35 -6.08
N VAL A 16 -37.03 10.31 -6.92
CA VAL A 16 -36.11 9.16 -6.79
C VAL A 16 -34.66 9.56 -6.98
N ILE A 17 -34.34 10.34 -8.03
CA ILE A 17 -32.95 10.78 -8.25
C ILE A 17 -32.46 11.73 -7.15
N ALA A 18 -33.34 12.56 -6.57
CA ALA A 18 -32.98 13.41 -5.44
C ALA A 18 -32.60 12.59 -4.21
N ILE A 19 -33.35 11.53 -3.90
CA ILE A 19 -33.04 10.63 -2.78
C ILE A 19 -31.71 9.89 -3.03
N ILE A 20 -31.51 9.37 -4.23
CA ILE A 20 -30.26 8.68 -4.61
C ILE A 20 -29.07 9.65 -4.50
N ALA A 21 -29.19 10.88 -4.93
CA ALA A 21 -28.12 11.87 -4.85
C ALA A 21 -27.69 12.14 -3.40
N VAL A 22 -28.63 12.24 -2.46
CA VAL A 22 -28.34 12.39 -1.02
C VAL A 22 -27.63 11.14 -0.47
N LEU A 23 -28.10 9.94 -0.78
CA LEU A 23 -27.49 8.70 -0.32
C LEU A 23 -26.07 8.54 -0.84
N VAL A 24 -25.84 8.80 -2.13
CA VAL A 24 -24.52 8.70 -2.76
C VAL A 24 -23.53 9.68 -2.15
N SER A 25 -23.94 10.89 -1.80
CA SER A 25 -23.07 11.90 -1.19
C SER A 25 -22.47 11.46 0.16
N ILE A 26 -23.16 10.61 0.90
CA ILE A 26 -22.71 10.07 2.19
C ILE A 26 -21.85 8.81 1.99
N ILE A 27 -22.20 7.99 1.01
CA ILE A 27 -21.55 6.68 0.80
C ILE A 27 -20.16 6.83 0.19
N ILE A 28 -19.94 7.75 -0.74
CA ILE A 28 -18.66 7.89 -1.47
C ILE A 28 -17.47 8.09 -0.52
N PRO A 29 -17.45 9.03 0.44
CA PRO A 29 -16.31 9.21 1.33
C PRO A 29 -16.07 8.00 2.24
N ALA A 30 -17.12 7.30 2.67
CA ALA A 30 -16.99 6.12 3.52
C ALA A 30 -16.35 4.94 2.76
N ILE A 31 -16.69 4.75 1.49
CA ILE A 31 -16.09 3.70 0.64
C ILE A 31 -14.62 4.00 0.37
N SER A 32 -14.26 5.26 0.06
CA SER A 32 -12.87 5.64 -0.19
C SER A 32 -11.97 5.26 0.98
N THR A 33 -12.31 5.69 2.20
CA THR A 33 -11.53 5.37 3.40
C THR A 33 -11.42 3.86 3.64
N SER A 34 -12.51 3.10 3.45
CA SER A 34 -12.48 1.64 3.63
C SER A 34 -11.58 0.96 2.59
N THR A 35 -11.58 1.46 1.36
CA THR A 35 -10.73 0.95 0.29
C THR A 35 -9.25 1.22 0.57
N ASP A 36 -8.91 2.41 1.06
CA ASP A 36 -7.53 2.78 1.38
C ASP A 36 -7.00 1.96 2.56
N LYS A 37 -7.83 1.71 3.59
CA LYS A 37 -7.51 0.78 4.68
C LYS A 37 -7.20 -0.62 4.16
N ALA A 38 -8.03 -1.16 3.27
CA ALA A 38 -7.84 -2.49 2.71
C ALA A 38 -6.56 -2.59 1.86
N LYS A 39 -6.26 -1.57 1.06
CA LYS A 39 -5.04 -1.50 0.26
C LYS A 39 -3.79 -1.43 1.14
N ALA A 40 -3.78 -0.53 2.14
CA ALA A 40 -2.68 -0.40 3.08
C ALA A 40 -2.46 -1.69 3.90
N ALA A 41 -3.53 -2.38 4.30
CA ALA A 41 -3.43 -3.67 4.98
C ALA A 41 -2.80 -4.75 4.10
N ALA A 42 -3.15 -4.79 2.81
CA ALA A 42 -2.54 -5.72 1.86
C ALA A 42 -1.05 -5.43 1.67
N ASP A 43 -0.67 -4.18 1.53
CA ASP A 43 0.73 -3.77 1.38
C ASP A 43 1.54 -4.04 2.66
N ALA A 44 0.99 -3.76 3.84
CA ALA A 44 1.62 -4.13 5.10
C ALA A 44 1.82 -5.65 5.24
N ALA A 45 0.90 -6.46 4.74
CA ALA A 45 1.06 -7.91 4.71
C ALA A 45 2.17 -8.35 3.74
N ASN A 46 2.29 -7.71 2.57
CA ASN A 46 3.36 -7.95 1.61
C ASN A 46 4.73 -7.59 2.21
N LEU A 47 4.86 -6.44 2.89
CA LEU A 47 6.11 -6.06 3.56
C LEU A 47 6.50 -7.07 4.65
N ARG A 48 5.54 -7.53 5.46
CA ARG A 48 5.81 -8.56 6.48
C ARG A 48 6.27 -9.88 5.86
N ALA A 49 5.65 -10.30 4.76
CA ALA A 49 6.06 -11.52 4.04
C ALA A 49 7.47 -11.38 3.47
N THR A 50 7.79 -10.25 2.87
CA THR A 50 9.14 -9.95 2.36
C THR A 50 10.17 -9.95 3.49
N LEU A 51 9.90 -9.27 4.62
CA LEU A 51 10.75 -9.29 5.81
C LEU A 51 10.96 -10.71 6.34
N GLY A 52 9.91 -11.52 6.39
CA GLY A 52 10.00 -12.92 6.83
C GLY A 52 10.92 -13.76 5.94
N ALA A 53 10.81 -13.60 4.62
CA ALA A 53 11.68 -14.28 3.66
C ALA A 53 13.15 -13.85 3.80
N LEU A 54 13.41 -12.54 3.89
CA LEU A 54 14.76 -11.99 4.04
C LEU A 54 15.40 -12.41 5.37
N ASN A 55 14.67 -12.36 6.48
CA ASN A 55 15.17 -12.83 7.77
C ASN A 55 15.50 -14.32 7.75
N SER A 56 14.71 -15.13 7.06
CA SER A 56 14.99 -16.56 6.88
C SER A 56 16.28 -16.78 6.08
N GLU A 57 16.51 -15.97 5.04
CA GLU A 57 17.75 -16.06 4.24
C GLU A 57 18.97 -15.70 5.06
N VAL A 58 18.92 -14.59 5.83
CA VAL A 58 20.02 -14.19 6.73
C VAL A 58 20.31 -15.23 7.79
N MET A 59 19.26 -15.87 8.35
CA MET A 59 19.43 -16.93 9.34
C MET A 59 20.12 -18.18 8.76
N LEU A 60 19.86 -18.50 7.50
CA LEU A 60 20.41 -19.68 6.84
C LEU A 60 21.85 -19.45 6.37
N ASN A 61 22.14 -18.30 5.81
CA ASN A 61 23.39 -17.98 5.12
C ASN A 61 24.30 -17.01 5.90
N ASN A 62 23.84 -16.49 7.03
CA ASN A 62 24.52 -15.51 7.88
C ASN A 62 24.84 -14.19 7.15
N ASP A 63 24.23 -13.94 6.02
CA ASP A 63 24.33 -12.72 5.21
C ASP A 63 23.12 -12.60 4.28
N LEU A 64 22.90 -11.40 3.79
CA LEU A 64 21.85 -11.14 2.80
C LEU A 64 22.47 -11.14 1.40
N ALA A 65 22.23 -12.21 0.65
CA ALA A 65 22.74 -12.32 -0.71
C ALA A 65 21.99 -11.38 -1.67
N GLU A 66 22.72 -10.52 -2.38
CA GLU A 66 22.18 -9.64 -3.42
C GLU A 66 21.38 -10.42 -4.47
N ASP A 67 21.92 -11.56 -4.91
CA ASP A 67 21.28 -12.42 -5.90
C ASP A 67 19.91 -12.93 -5.42
N TYR A 68 19.75 -13.16 -4.11
CA TYR A 68 18.46 -13.56 -3.55
C TYR A 68 17.42 -12.43 -3.69
N ILE A 69 17.77 -11.22 -3.34
CA ILE A 69 16.86 -10.06 -3.47
C ILE A 69 16.53 -9.79 -4.94
N ALA A 70 17.52 -9.90 -5.82
CA ALA A 70 17.33 -9.73 -7.26
C ALA A 70 16.40 -10.81 -7.86
N SER A 71 16.40 -12.02 -7.29
CA SER A 71 15.54 -13.12 -7.72
C SER A 71 14.10 -13.03 -7.20
N MET A 72 13.84 -12.22 -6.18
CA MET A 72 12.50 -12.06 -5.61
C MET A 72 11.58 -11.35 -6.59
N ALA A 73 10.34 -11.84 -6.70
CA ALA A 73 9.30 -11.13 -7.44
C ALA A 73 8.81 -9.94 -6.62
N PRO A 74 8.92 -8.70 -7.12
CA PRO A 74 8.41 -7.54 -6.39
C PRO A 74 6.88 -7.58 -6.29
N ALA A 75 6.35 -7.40 -5.10
CA ALA A 75 4.92 -7.21 -4.90
C ALA A 75 4.56 -5.76 -5.23
N GLU A 76 3.57 -5.57 -6.10
CA GLU A 76 3.07 -4.23 -6.42
C GLU A 76 2.29 -3.63 -5.23
N SER A 77 2.55 -2.37 -4.93
CA SER A 77 1.77 -1.63 -3.95
C SER A 77 0.34 -1.43 -4.43
N LYS A 78 -0.63 -1.72 -3.56
CA LYS A 78 -2.06 -1.46 -3.78
C LYS A 78 -2.46 -0.07 -3.30
N TYR A 79 -1.80 0.40 -2.23
CA TYR A 79 -2.05 1.71 -1.63
C TYR A 79 -1.43 2.84 -2.48
N LYS A 80 -0.20 2.63 -2.98
CA LYS A 80 0.52 3.56 -3.86
C LYS A 80 0.90 2.87 -5.17
N PRO A 81 -0.01 2.81 -6.14
CA PRO A 81 0.28 2.17 -7.42
C PRO A 81 1.47 2.81 -8.13
N GLY A 82 2.44 2.01 -8.50
CA GLY A 82 3.69 2.47 -9.12
C GLY A 82 4.85 2.64 -8.15
N ALA A 83 4.63 2.58 -6.83
CA ALA A 83 5.71 2.54 -5.86
C ALA A 83 6.50 1.23 -6.00
N GLU A 84 7.82 1.35 -5.92
CA GLU A 84 8.76 0.24 -6.05
C GLU A 84 9.13 -0.30 -4.67
N LEU A 85 9.43 -1.60 -4.59
CA LEU A 85 9.78 -2.25 -3.33
C LEU A 85 11.29 -2.24 -3.13
N TYR A 86 11.73 -1.64 -2.03
CA TYR A 86 13.12 -1.56 -1.61
C TYR A 86 13.34 -2.27 -0.29
N VAL A 87 14.54 -2.83 -0.15
CA VAL A 87 15.07 -3.45 1.06
C VAL A 87 16.26 -2.63 1.52
N VAL A 88 16.33 -2.32 2.78
CA VAL A 88 17.48 -1.67 3.42
C VAL A 88 18.12 -2.66 4.37
N TYR A 89 19.39 -2.91 4.19
CA TYR A 89 20.18 -3.76 5.03
C TYR A 89 21.28 -2.96 5.72
N THR A 90 21.29 -3.01 7.05
CA THR A 90 22.30 -2.34 7.87
C THR A 90 23.09 -3.39 8.63
N VAL A 91 24.40 -3.38 8.51
CA VAL A 91 25.27 -4.29 9.26
C VAL A 91 25.30 -3.87 10.75
N PRO A 92 25.01 -4.76 11.71
CA PRO A 92 24.99 -6.24 11.65
C PRO A 92 23.60 -6.90 11.55
N GLY A 93 22.79 -6.55 10.55
CA GLY A 93 21.63 -7.39 10.26
C GLY A 93 20.26 -6.78 10.55
N ILE A 94 20.12 -5.46 10.57
CA ILE A 94 18.80 -4.80 10.55
C ILE A 94 18.31 -4.80 9.11
N ILE A 95 17.11 -5.33 8.89
CA ILE A 95 16.45 -5.34 7.60
C ILE A 95 15.16 -4.55 7.74
N ASP A 96 14.99 -3.56 6.87
CA ASP A 96 13.74 -2.83 6.71
C ASP A 96 13.28 -2.89 5.24
N VAL A 97 11.99 -2.80 5.02
CA VAL A 97 11.39 -2.83 3.69
C VAL A 97 10.40 -1.69 3.51
N TYR A 98 10.46 -1.06 2.35
CA TYR A 98 9.66 0.11 2.03
C TYR A 98 9.12 0.02 0.60
N TYR A 99 7.88 0.45 0.42
CA TYR A 99 7.44 0.92 -0.89
C TYR A 99 7.89 2.37 -1.05
N VAL A 100 8.46 2.71 -2.19
CA VAL A 100 9.01 4.04 -2.46
C VAL A 100 8.51 4.56 -3.79
N ASP A 101 8.04 5.81 -3.80
CA ASP A 101 7.71 6.56 -5.01
C ASP A 101 8.24 8.00 -4.91
N ALA A 102 7.85 8.87 -5.83
CA ALA A 102 8.25 10.28 -5.83
C ALA A 102 7.67 11.10 -4.65
N GLU A 103 6.69 10.55 -3.92
CA GLU A 103 6.05 11.21 -2.79
C GLU A 103 6.66 10.80 -1.44
N GLY A 104 7.35 9.64 -1.39
CA GLY A 104 8.05 9.21 -0.17
C GLY A 104 8.20 7.71 0.03
N TYR A 105 8.45 7.36 1.30
CA TYR A 105 8.77 6.03 1.77
C TYR A 105 7.64 5.48 2.65
N TYR A 106 7.07 4.35 2.27
CA TYR A 106 5.91 3.75 2.94
C TYR A 106 6.33 2.44 3.60
N GLY A 107 6.79 2.56 4.85
CA GLY A 107 7.20 1.42 5.65
C GLY A 107 6.03 0.71 6.32
N LEU A 108 6.36 -0.34 7.08
CA LEU A 108 5.36 -1.19 7.73
C LEU A 108 4.48 -0.42 8.72
N ASP A 109 5.06 0.46 9.55
CA ASP A 109 4.32 1.21 10.57
C ASP A 109 3.39 2.24 9.94
N TYR A 110 3.84 2.92 8.87
CA TYR A 110 3.02 3.84 8.09
C TYR A 110 1.78 3.15 7.52
N LEU A 111 1.97 2.02 6.85
CA LEU A 111 0.89 1.27 6.22
C LEU A 111 -0.03 0.61 7.25
N ALA A 112 0.51 0.16 8.39
CA ALA A 112 -0.29 -0.41 9.46
C ALA A 112 -1.20 0.63 10.12
N ASP A 113 -0.72 1.86 10.28
CA ASP A 113 -1.51 2.96 10.83
C ASP A 113 -2.66 3.37 9.88
N ILE A 114 -2.39 3.50 8.58
CA ILE A 114 -3.44 3.71 7.57
C ILE A 114 -4.47 2.57 7.59
N ALA A 115 -4.01 1.32 7.67
CA ALA A 115 -4.89 0.15 7.68
C ALA A 115 -5.82 0.15 8.90
N ALA A 116 -5.32 0.56 10.06
CA ALA A 116 -6.11 0.64 11.29
C ALA A 116 -7.06 1.85 11.30
N ASN A 117 -6.53 3.03 11.03
CA ASN A 117 -7.20 4.30 11.30
C ASN A 117 -7.76 4.98 10.03
N GLY A 118 -7.26 4.62 8.84
CA GLY A 118 -7.59 5.25 7.56
C GLY A 118 -6.80 6.53 7.28
N SER A 119 -5.95 6.93 8.20
CA SER A 119 -5.01 8.05 8.10
C SER A 119 -3.83 7.79 9.01
N THR A 120 -2.73 8.52 8.82
CA THR A 120 -1.55 8.45 9.68
C THR A 120 -1.01 9.84 9.97
N THR A 121 -0.37 9.99 11.11
CA THR A 121 0.43 11.17 11.47
C THR A 121 1.90 10.99 11.15
N LEU A 122 2.31 9.78 10.71
CA LEU A 122 3.67 9.49 10.29
C LEU A 122 3.95 10.19 8.96
N SER A 123 5.15 10.72 8.82
CA SER A 123 5.62 11.28 7.56
C SER A 123 6.18 10.17 6.67
N PRO A 124 5.96 10.21 5.34
CA PRO A 124 6.59 9.29 4.40
C PRO A 124 8.03 9.74 4.08
N GLU A 125 8.77 10.19 5.08
CA GLU A 125 10.17 10.61 4.93
C GLU A 125 11.11 9.41 4.84
N ALA A 126 12.28 9.66 4.26
CA ALA A 126 13.35 8.66 4.23
C ALA A 126 13.70 8.23 5.67
N PRO A 127 13.84 6.93 5.92
CA PRO A 127 14.22 6.47 7.25
C PRO A 127 15.63 6.94 7.62
N ASP A 128 15.81 7.39 8.86
CA ASP A 128 17.13 7.66 9.42
C ASP A 128 17.74 6.34 9.94
N LEU A 129 18.44 5.64 9.07
CA LEU A 129 19.03 4.34 9.38
C LEU A 129 20.49 4.42 9.80
N GLY A 130 21.06 5.63 9.81
CA GLY A 130 22.45 5.87 10.18
C GLY A 130 23.45 5.63 9.03
N THR A 131 24.70 5.33 9.38
CA THR A 131 25.78 5.10 8.40
C THR A 131 26.02 3.60 8.20
N GLY A 132 26.22 3.18 6.95
CA GLY A 132 26.56 1.80 6.61
C GLY A 132 25.37 0.98 6.07
N GLU A 133 24.34 1.65 5.66
CA GLU A 133 23.18 1.04 5.00
C GLU A 133 23.47 0.69 3.54
N THR A 134 22.91 -0.43 3.10
CA THR A 134 22.92 -0.84 1.70
C THR A 134 21.49 -0.99 1.21
N TRP A 135 21.19 -0.35 0.10
CA TRP A 135 19.86 -0.35 -0.52
C TRP A 135 19.80 -1.37 -1.66
N TYR A 136 18.74 -2.13 -1.68
CA TYR A 136 18.45 -3.09 -2.75
C TYR A 136 17.04 -2.86 -3.27
N LYS A 137 16.90 -2.82 -4.59
CA LYS A 137 15.58 -2.88 -5.23
C LYS A 137 15.20 -4.33 -5.45
N VAL A 138 14.04 -4.73 -4.96
CA VAL A 138 13.52 -6.10 -5.13
C VAL A 138 13.31 -6.39 -6.62
N GLY A 139 13.87 -7.51 -7.09
CA GLY A 139 13.85 -7.89 -8.49
C GLY A 139 14.94 -7.26 -9.38
N ALA A 140 15.84 -6.44 -8.79
CA ALA A 140 16.93 -5.79 -9.54
C ALA A 140 18.30 -5.84 -8.83
N GLY A 141 18.35 -6.09 -7.52
CA GLY A 141 19.58 -6.14 -6.73
C GLY A 141 20.01 -4.77 -6.21
N LEU A 142 21.34 -4.56 -6.10
CA LEU A 142 21.94 -3.35 -5.51
C LEU A 142 21.40 -2.06 -6.17
N ALA A 143 20.98 -1.12 -5.34
CA ALA A 143 20.45 0.16 -5.78
C ALA A 143 21.03 1.32 -4.98
N ASN A 144 20.93 2.53 -5.53
CA ASN A 144 21.14 3.73 -4.73
C ASN A 144 19.86 4.05 -3.95
N PRO A 145 19.96 4.74 -2.79
CA PRO A 145 18.78 5.24 -2.10
C PRO A 145 17.92 6.04 -3.10
N PRO A 146 16.60 5.81 -3.11
CA PRO A 146 15.71 6.64 -3.91
C PRO A 146 15.80 8.11 -3.49
N ALA A 147 15.71 9.01 -4.45
CA ALA A 147 15.85 10.46 -4.22
C ALA A 147 14.56 11.04 -3.59
#